data_63bd962c570e1f1086aa6146d1f6bc66
#
_entry.id   63bd962c570e1f1086aa6146d1f6bc66
#
_cell.length_a   1.000
_cell.length_b   1.000
_cell.length_c   1.000
_cell.angle_alpha   90.00
_cell.angle_beta   90.00
_cell.angle_gamma   90.00
#
_symmetry.space_group_name_H-M   'P 1'
#
loop_
_entity.id
_entity.type
_entity.pdbx_description
1 polymer ?
#
loop_
_entity_poly.entity_id
_entity_poly.type
_entity_poly.pdbx_seq_one_letter_code
_entity_poly.pdbx_strand_id
1 'polypeptide(L)'
;MNTYKKYLEEIRHRKKKGLKPKPIDNGKLLTHIINQITDQKNIHRKDSIDFFIYNVSPGTTSAAFVKANFLKEIILKKYIIKEIPTTFAFELLSHMKGGPSVKVLIDLAIGENLKNAQKAENVLKSQVFLYESDMERLKTAYHNGNKIAKNILQSYAKAEFFTKLPEIKEKIEVVTFIAGIGDISTDFLSPGSDAHSRSDRELHGKCIFEHDINKQNELLKLQKKHPDKIVMLVAEKGTMGVGSSRMSGVNNVALWIGREDSPYIPFVNIAPIVGGTNGISPIFLTTVDVTGGIGIDLKNWVKKKDAKGDPVLDANGDPILEEVFSVKTGKVLTIDTKKKILYDGNRKLSDISESFTPQKKEFMRAGGTYAVVFGKKLQSFASKVLNVDAPRVFSPPKQIYNAGQGLTAVEKIFNKNAIIEKKEK
;
A
#
# COMPACT_ATOMS: atom_id res chain seq x y z
N MET A 1 -11.28 -34.62 14.17
CA MET A 1 -10.12 -33.91 14.75
C MET A 1 -10.51 -32.45 14.98
N ASN A 2 -10.33 -31.90 16.20
CA ASN A 2 -10.73 -30.55 16.57
C ASN A 2 -9.95 -29.53 15.70
N THR A 3 -10.64 -28.55 15.10
CA THR A 3 -10.06 -27.53 14.20
C THR A 3 -8.91 -26.75 14.86
N TYR A 4 -9.03 -26.50 16.16
CA TYR A 4 -7.98 -25.84 16.93
C TYR A 4 -6.71 -26.69 17.08
N LYS A 5 -6.85 -28.02 17.29
CA LYS A 5 -5.71 -28.93 17.37
C LYS A 5 -4.93 -28.98 16.05
N LYS A 6 -5.64 -29.00 14.92
CA LYS A 6 -5.01 -28.89 13.59
C LYS A 6 -4.25 -27.56 13.42
N TYR A 7 -4.82 -26.46 13.89
CA TYR A 7 -4.17 -25.16 13.84
C TYR A 7 -2.88 -25.13 14.68
N LEU A 8 -2.88 -25.72 15.87
CA LEU A 8 -1.66 -25.83 16.68
C LEU A 8 -0.58 -26.70 16.03
N GLU A 9 -0.97 -27.77 15.34
CA GLU A 9 -0.04 -28.62 14.58
C GLU A 9 0.59 -27.84 13.41
N GLU A 10 -0.22 -27.06 12.69
CA GLU A 10 0.25 -26.16 11.62
C GLU A 10 1.26 -25.13 12.17
N ILE A 11 0.95 -24.50 13.31
CA ILE A 11 1.88 -23.55 13.97
C ILE A 11 3.22 -24.22 14.29
N ARG A 12 3.21 -25.46 14.84
CA ARG A 12 4.45 -26.18 15.15
C ARG A 12 5.26 -26.48 13.88
N HIS A 13 4.58 -26.88 12.81
CA HIS A 13 5.23 -27.13 11.52
C HIS A 13 5.85 -25.85 10.95
N ARG A 14 5.13 -24.73 10.99
CA ARG A 14 5.61 -23.42 10.53
C ARG A 14 6.78 -22.92 11.36
N LYS A 15 6.73 -23.09 12.69
CA LYS A 15 7.83 -22.70 13.59
C LYS A 15 9.13 -23.42 13.25
N LYS A 16 9.09 -24.70 12.88
CA LYS A 16 10.27 -25.46 12.42
C LYS A 16 10.89 -24.86 11.16
N LYS A 17 10.10 -24.18 10.33
CA LYS A 17 10.54 -23.46 9.12
C LYS A 17 10.88 -21.98 9.38
N GLY A 18 10.87 -21.53 10.63
CA GLY A 18 11.10 -20.12 11.00
C GLY A 18 9.99 -19.19 10.54
N LEU A 19 8.75 -19.68 10.40
CA LEU A 19 7.58 -18.90 10.01
C LEU A 19 6.75 -18.54 11.24
N LYS A 20 6.07 -17.39 11.19
CA LYS A 20 5.03 -17.03 12.15
C LYS A 20 3.79 -17.92 12.00
N PRO A 21 2.88 -17.93 12.97
CA PRO A 21 1.63 -18.67 12.86
C PRO A 21 0.85 -18.31 11.59
N LYS A 22 0.19 -19.31 10.98
CA LYS A 22 -0.66 -19.06 9.80
C LYS A 22 -1.78 -18.08 10.17
N PRO A 23 -2.06 -17.07 9.36
CA PRO A 23 -3.19 -16.17 9.60
C PRO A 23 -4.52 -16.92 9.66
N ILE A 24 -5.37 -16.55 10.61
CA ILE A 24 -6.70 -17.11 10.78
C ILE A 24 -7.67 -16.38 9.84
N ASP A 25 -8.17 -17.09 8.85
CA ASP A 25 -9.14 -16.61 7.85
C ASP A 25 -10.52 -17.30 7.99
N ASN A 26 -10.59 -18.38 8.77
CA ASN A 26 -11.75 -19.23 8.95
C ASN A 26 -12.56 -18.85 10.20
N GLY A 27 -13.82 -18.46 10.01
CA GLY A 27 -14.72 -18.04 11.09
C GLY A 27 -15.04 -19.15 12.10
N LYS A 28 -15.13 -20.43 11.68
CA LYS A 28 -15.37 -21.54 12.61
C LYS A 28 -14.21 -21.74 13.58
N LEU A 29 -12.95 -21.65 13.08
CA LEU A 29 -11.77 -21.68 13.93
C LEU A 29 -11.77 -20.51 14.90
N LEU A 30 -12.06 -19.31 14.43
CA LEU A 30 -12.07 -18.12 15.30
C LEU A 30 -13.18 -18.17 16.33
N THR A 31 -14.37 -18.67 15.99
CA THR A 31 -15.45 -18.91 16.98
C THR A 31 -15.00 -19.86 18.08
N HIS A 32 -14.28 -20.92 17.72
CA HIS A 32 -13.71 -21.85 18.72
C HIS A 32 -12.69 -21.15 19.63
N ILE A 33 -11.82 -20.32 19.06
CA ILE A 33 -10.86 -19.50 19.83
C ILE A 33 -11.58 -18.53 20.76
N ILE A 34 -12.65 -17.87 20.31
CA ILE A 34 -13.46 -16.98 21.14
C ILE A 34 -14.08 -17.72 22.33
N ASN A 35 -14.59 -18.93 22.12
CA ASN A 35 -15.11 -19.75 23.22
C ASN A 35 -14.03 -20.07 24.27
N GLN A 36 -12.78 -20.26 23.85
CA GLN A 36 -11.66 -20.44 24.79
C GLN A 36 -11.31 -19.13 25.53
N ILE A 37 -11.42 -17.97 24.85
CA ILE A 37 -11.19 -16.67 25.48
C ILE A 37 -12.23 -16.37 26.55
N THR A 38 -13.49 -16.72 26.31
CA THR A 38 -14.60 -16.46 27.22
C THR A 38 -14.62 -17.42 28.42
N ASP A 39 -14.05 -18.61 28.29
CA ASP A 39 -13.87 -19.55 29.38
C ASP A 39 -12.61 -19.22 30.19
N GLN A 40 -12.79 -18.63 31.35
CA GLN A 40 -11.70 -18.18 32.23
C GLN A 40 -10.79 -19.32 32.73
N LYS A 41 -11.29 -20.55 32.75
CA LYS A 41 -10.53 -21.73 33.20
C LYS A 41 -9.87 -22.50 32.05
N ASN A 42 -10.03 -22.05 30.81
CA ASN A 42 -9.50 -22.74 29.64
C ASN A 42 -7.96 -22.66 29.61
N ILE A 43 -7.31 -23.81 29.49
CA ILE A 43 -5.85 -23.91 29.46
C ILE A 43 -5.20 -23.22 28.24
N HIS A 44 -5.96 -23.02 27.17
CA HIS A 44 -5.51 -22.34 25.95
C HIS A 44 -5.90 -20.87 25.89
N ARG A 45 -6.53 -20.33 26.94
CA ARG A 45 -7.09 -18.98 26.93
C ARG A 45 -6.07 -17.90 26.57
N LYS A 46 -4.87 -17.98 27.15
CA LYS A 46 -3.78 -17.02 26.89
C LYS A 46 -3.37 -17.02 25.40
N ASP A 47 -3.04 -18.19 24.87
CA ASP A 47 -2.66 -18.33 23.46
C ASP A 47 -3.80 -17.89 22.52
N SER A 48 -5.05 -18.18 22.89
CA SER A 48 -6.25 -17.80 22.14
C SER A 48 -6.44 -16.28 22.08
N ILE A 49 -6.12 -15.54 23.14
CA ILE A 49 -6.13 -14.07 23.16
C ILE A 49 -5.06 -13.55 22.18
N ASP A 50 -3.85 -14.07 22.23
CA ASP A 50 -2.78 -13.68 21.33
C ASP A 50 -3.14 -13.97 19.85
N PHE A 51 -3.70 -15.14 19.57
CA PHE A 51 -4.18 -15.46 18.22
C PHE A 51 -5.30 -14.54 17.75
N PHE A 52 -6.26 -14.22 18.61
CA PHE A 52 -7.35 -13.29 18.30
C PHE A 52 -6.84 -11.88 17.98
N ILE A 53 -5.89 -11.38 18.74
CA ILE A 53 -5.33 -10.04 18.58
C ILE A 53 -4.48 -9.98 17.31
N TYR A 54 -3.49 -10.87 17.19
CA TYR A 54 -2.40 -10.72 16.23
C TYR A 54 -2.51 -11.58 14.96
N ASN A 55 -3.29 -12.66 14.98
CA ASN A 55 -3.25 -13.65 13.90
C ASN A 55 -4.49 -13.67 13.00
N VAL A 56 -5.53 -12.91 13.29
CA VAL A 56 -6.71 -12.86 12.43
C VAL A 56 -6.46 -11.94 11.25
N SER A 57 -6.57 -12.49 10.03
CA SER A 57 -6.44 -11.71 8.81
C SER A 57 -7.46 -10.57 8.76
N PRO A 58 -7.04 -9.34 8.45
CA PRO A 58 -7.96 -8.23 8.19
C PRO A 58 -8.72 -8.47 6.86
N GLY A 59 -9.64 -7.57 6.54
CA GLY A 59 -10.36 -7.58 5.28
C GLY A 59 -11.73 -8.27 5.38
N THR A 60 -12.09 -9.08 4.38
CA THR A 60 -13.44 -9.62 4.21
C THR A 60 -13.54 -11.13 4.45
N THR A 61 -12.59 -11.71 5.18
CA THR A 61 -12.62 -13.13 5.53
C THR A 61 -13.74 -13.43 6.53
N SER A 62 -14.21 -14.68 6.58
CA SER A 62 -15.22 -15.08 7.57
C SER A 62 -14.72 -14.89 9.01
N ALA A 63 -13.43 -15.03 9.26
CA ALA A 63 -12.82 -14.72 10.56
C ALA A 63 -12.88 -13.21 10.88
N ALA A 64 -12.65 -12.33 9.90
CA ALA A 64 -12.74 -10.89 10.12
C ALA A 64 -14.15 -10.46 10.55
N PHE A 65 -15.21 -11.05 9.97
CA PHE A 65 -16.60 -10.82 10.40
C PHE A 65 -16.82 -11.26 11.85
N VAL A 66 -16.35 -12.45 12.22
CA VAL A 66 -16.44 -12.98 13.60
C VAL A 66 -15.68 -12.09 14.56
N LYS A 67 -14.45 -11.66 14.21
CA LYS A 67 -13.63 -10.75 15.03
C LYS A 67 -14.33 -9.42 15.27
N ALA A 68 -14.83 -8.77 14.22
CA ALA A 68 -15.50 -7.48 14.33
C ALA A 68 -16.74 -7.55 15.23
N ASN A 69 -17.56 -8.59 15.06
CA ASN A 69 -18.75 -8.78 15.90
C ASN A 69 -18.41 -9.04 17.37
N PHE A 70 -17.41 -9.86 17.65
CA PHE A 70 -16.99 -10.11 19.03
C PHE A 70 -16.43 -8.84 19.69
N LEU A 71 -15.65 -8.02 18.98
CA LEU A 71 -15.21 -6.71 19.45
C LEU A 71 -16.39 -5.78 19.74
N LYS A 72 -17.44 -5.78 18.90
CA LYS A 72 -18.69 -5.06 19.16
C LYS A 72 -19.32 -5.51 20.49
N GLU A 73 -19.39 -6.80 20.75
CA GLU A 73 -19.98 -7.35 21.97
C GLU A 73 -19.18 -6.98 23.23
N ILE A 74 -17.84 -6.94 23.13
CA ILE A 74 -16.96 -6.42 24.18
C ILE A 74 -17.23 -4.93 24.43
N ILE A 75 -17.34 -4.11 23.37
CA ILE A 75 -17.65 -2.68 23.47
C ILE A 75 -19.00 -2.44 24.13
N LEU A 76 -19.99 -3.27 23.81
CA LEU A 76 -21.34 -3.23 24.39
C LEU A 76 -21.41 -3.87 25.79
N LYS A 77 -20.26 -4.34 26.34
CA LYS A 77 -20.14 -5.01 27.65
C LYS A 77 -20.94 -6.30 27.80
N LYS A 78 -21.27 -6.96 26.69
CA LYS A 78 -21.84 -8.32 26.74
C LYS A 78 -20.79 -9.35 27.19
N TYR A 79 -19.52 -9.12 26.82
CA TYR A 79 -18.38 -9.84 27.34
C TYR A 79 -17.39 -8.88 28.00
N ILE A 80 -16.84 -9.30 29.14
CA ILE A 80 -15.79 -8.57 29.86
C ILE A 80 -14.51 -9.37 29.75
N ILE A 81 -13.62 -8.93 28.85
CA ILE A 81 -12.30 -9.53 28.65
C ILE A 81 -11.26 -8.53 29.15
N LYS A 82 -10.59 -8.87 30.26
CA LYS A 82 -9.64 -7.97 30.95
C LYS A 82 -8.52 -7.50 30.01
N GLU A 83 -8.04 -8.39 29.16
CA GLU A 83 -6.94 -8.16 28.21
C GLU A 83 -7.38 -7.33 26.99
N ILE A 84 -8.69 -7.22 26.73
CA ILE A 84 -9.26 -6.44 25.61
C ILE A 84 -10.30 -5.46 26.17
N PRO A 85 -9.86 -4.40 26.87
CA PRO A 85 -10.76 -3.36 27.32
C PRO A 85 -11.41 -2.63 26.13
N THR A 86 -12.52 -1.92 26.39
CA THR A 86 -13.30 -1.21 25.34
C THR A 86 -12.44 -0.30 24.47
N THR A 87 -11.44 0.38 25.02
CA THR A 87 -10.51 1.24 24.24
C THR A 87 -9.71 0.43 23.25
N PHE A 88 -9.14 -0.67 23.71
CA PHE A 88 -8.35 -1.56 22.84
C PHE A 88 -9.21 -2.27 21.79
N ALA A 89 -10.47 -2.59 22.12
CA ALA A 89 -11.41 -3.13 21.14
C ALA A 89 -11.67 -2.14 19.97
N PHE A 90 -11.76 -0.83 20.24
CA PHE A 90 -11.83 0.19 19.19
C PHE A 90 -10.54 0.31 18.36
N GLU A 91 -9.38 0.18 18.98
CA GLU A 91 -8.09 0.15 18.28
C GLU A 91 -8.01 -1.04 17.33
N LEU A 92 -8.39 -2.23 17.79
CA LEU A 92 -8.44 -3.43 16.95
C LEU A 92 -9.39 -3.28 15.77
N LEU A 93 -10.58 -2.65 15.95
CA LEU A 93 -11.48 -2.33 14.84
C LEU A 93 -10.85 -1.33 13.86
N SER A 94 -10.13 -0.34 14.35
CA SER A 94 -9.42 0.64 13.52
C SER A 94 -8.36 -0.03 12.62
N HIS A 95 -7.59 -0.97 13.17
CA HIS A 95 -6.56 -1.69 12.43
C HIS A 95 -7.08 -2.64 11.36
N MET A 96 -8.35 -3.02 11.40
CA MET A 96 -8.97 -3.83 10.35
C MET A 96 -9.18 -3.06 9.03
N LYS A 97 -9.21 -1.73 9.05
CA LYS A 97 -9.21 -0.80 7.88
C LYS A 97 -10.27 -1.09 6.81
N GLY A 98 -11.47 -1.49 7.18
CA GLY A 98 -12.54 -1.69 6.21
C GLY A 98 -13.36 -2.96 6.43
N GLY A 99 -14.26 -3.24 5.50
CA GLY A 99 -15.13 -4.42 5.54
C GLY A 99 -16.00 -4.49 6.81
N PRO A 100 -16.00 -5.63 7.52
CA PRO A 100 -16.86 -5.85 8.68
C PRO A 100 -16.61 -4.88 9.84
N SER A 101 -15.39 -4.34 9.99
CA SER A 101 -15.11 -3.37 11.05
C SER A 101 -15.86 -2.06 10.84
N VAL A 102 -15.95 -1.59 9.59
CA VAL A 102 -16.70 -0.36 9.26
C VAL A 102 -18.17 -0.53 9.57
N LYS A 103 -18.77 -1.68 9.20
CA LYS A 103 -20.17 -1.98 9.52
C LYS A 103 -20.43 -1.89 11.02
N VAL A 104 -19.56 -2.51 11.83
CA VAL A 104 -19.64 -2.47 13.30
C VAL A 104 -19.45 -1.05 13.84
N LEU A 105 -18.50 -0.31 13.32
CA LEU A 105 -18.26 1.08 13.73
C LEU A 105 -19.46 1.98 13.41
N ILE A 106 -20.14 1.79 12.27
CA ILE A 106 -21.37 2.52 11.93
C ILE A 106 -22.49 2.13 12.88
N ASP A 107 -22.69 0.83 13.19
CA ASP A 107 -23.68 0.40 14.17
C ASP A 107 -23.47 1.10 15.53
N LEU A 108 -22.23 1.22 15.96
CA LEU A 108 -21.89 1.89 17.22
C LEU A 108 -22.07 3.42 17.13
N ALA A 109 -21.73 4.02 16.00
CA ALA A 109 -21.79 5.47 15.79
C ALA A 109 -23.23 6.00 15.75
N ILE A 110 -24.16 5.22 15.15
CA ILE A 110 -25.59 5.59 15.09
C ILE A 110 -26.41 5.02 16.23
N GLY A 111 -25.77 4.26 17.14
CA GLY A 111 -26.44 3.66 18.31
C GLY A 111 -26.68 4.65 19.44
N GLU A 112 -27.44 4.23 20.44
CA GLU A 112 -27.92 5.09 21.56
C GLU A 112 -26.82 5.47 22.57
N ASN A 113 -25.77 4.66 22.70
CA ASN A 113 -24.70 4.92 23.65
C ASN A 113 -23.76 6.01 23.14
N LEU A 114 -23.96 7.25 23.59
CA LEU A 114 -23.21 8.42 23.13
C LEU A 114 -21.68 8.28 23.26
N LYS A 115 -21.19 7.67 24.36
CA LYS A 115 -19.75 7.47 24.58
C LYS A 115 -19.14 6.53 23.53
N ASN A 116 -19.83 5.45 23.21
CA ASN A 116 -19.40 4.52 22.16
C ASN A 116 -19.53 5.15 20.77
N ALA A 117 -20.60 5.91 20.54
CA ALA A 117 -20.85 6.62 19.28
C ALA A 117 -19.75 7.64 18.98
N GLN A 118 -19.30 8.43 19.95
CA GLN A 118 -18.19 9.38 19.80
C GLN A 118 -16.85 8.68 19.50
N LYS A 119 -16.58 7.54 20.14
CA LYS A 119 -15.38 6.74 19.86
C LYS A 119 -15.43 6.16 18.44
N ALA A 120 -16.56 5.61 18.04
CA ALA A 120 -16.76 5.09 16.69
C ALA A 120 -16.65 6.18 15.61
N GLU A 121 -17.19 7.38 15.88
CA GLU A 121 -17.04 8.58 15.05
C GLU A 121 -15.56 8.88 14.78
N ASN A 122 -14.74 8.93 15.83
CA ASN A 122 -13.31 9.23 15.71
C ASN A 122 -12.57 8.20 14.83
N VAL A 123 -12.91 6.93 14.98
CA VAL A 123 -12.30 5.87 14.14
C VAL A 123 -12.79 5.98 12.70
N LEU A 124 -14.10 6.17 12.47
CA LEU A 124 -14.67 6.25 11.13
C LEU A 124 -14.10 7.40 10.31
N LYS A 125 -13.80 8.54 10.93
CA LYS A 125 -13.22 9.71 10.24
C LYS A 125 -11.89 9.43 9.54
N SER A 126 -11.19 8.35 9.91
CA SER A 126 -9.94 7.91 9.26
C SER A 126 -10.14 6.73 8.29
N GLN A 127 -11.34 6.15 8.19
CA GLN A 127 -11.62 5.01 7.31
C GLN A 127 -12.08 5.48 5.94
N VAL A 128 -11.55 4.87 4.88
CA VAL A 128 -11.92 5.20 3.49
C VAL A 128 -12.57 4.04 2.75
N PHE A 129 -12.40 2.81 3.22
CA PHE A 129 -12.93 1.60 2.56
C PHE A 129 -14.32 1.25 3.08
N LEU A 130 -15.30 2.09 2.72
CA LEU A 130 -16.71 1.91 3.01
C LEU A 130 -17.42 1.28 1.81
N TYR A 131 -18.35 0.35 2.08
CA TYR A 131 -19.28 -0.10 1.05
C TYR A 131 -20.33 0.98 0.77
N GLU A 132 -20.98 0.90 -0.38
CA GLU A 132 -22.05 1.81 -0.75
C GLU A 132 -23.22 1.73 0.25
N SER A 133 -23.56 0.53 0.70
CA SER A 133 -24.55 0.31 1.76
C SER A 133 -24.21 1.00 3.07
N ASP A 134 -22.91 1.09 3.43
CA ASP A 134 -22.46 1.77 4.64
C ASP A 134 -22.61 3.29 4.52
N MET A 135 -22.31 3.83 3.35
CA MET A 135 -22.51 5.26 3.06
C MET A 135 -24.00 5.65 3.09
N GLU A 136 -24.89 4.82 2.50
CA GLU A 136 -26.33 5.06 2.54
C GLU A 136 -26.91 4.97 3.97
N ARG A 137 -26.37 4.12 4.83
CA ARG A 137 -26.73 4.06 6.26
C ARG A 137 -26.39 5.35 7.00
N LEU A 138 -25.20 5.91 6.76
CA LEU A 138 -24.80 7.20 7.33
C LEU A 138 -25.69 8.33 6.83
N LYS A 139 -26.03 8.35 5.54
CA LYS A 139 -26.96 9.32 4.94
C LYS A 139 -28.35 9.23 5.60
N THR A 140 -28.90 8.02 5.72
CA THR A 140 -30.21 7.80 6.37
C THR A 140 -30.18 8.28 7.82
N ALA A 141 -29.15 7.94 8.58
CA ALA A 141 -29.02 8.39 9.97
C ALA A 141 -28.91 9.93 10.07
N TYR A 142 -28.20 10.57 9.16
CA TYR A 142 -28.12 12.03 9.07
C TYR A 142 -29.49 12.66 8.81
N HIS A 143 -30.27 12.17 7.84
CA HIS A 143 -31.61 12.66 7.55
C HIS A 143 -32.59 12.45 8.72
N ASN A 144 -32.35 11.43 9.55
CA ASN A 144 -33.09 11.20 10.79
C ASN A 144 -32.57 12.04 11.98
N GLY A 145 -31.72 13.04 11.73
CA GLY A 145 -31.26 13.98 12.75
C GLY A 145 -30.08 13.49 13.61
N ASN A 146 -29.43 12.37 13.27
CA ASN A 146 -28.29 11.87 14.04
C ASN A 146 -27.07 12.80 13.89
N LYS A 147 -26.66 13.44 14.99
CA LYS A 147 -25.54 14.38 15.02
C LYS A 147 -24.17 13.74 14.73
N ILE A 148 -23.96 12.50 15.18
CA ILE A 148 -22.71 11.76 14.95
C ILE A 148 -22.55 11.45 13.45
N ALA A 149 -23.62 10.98 12.79
CA ALA A 149 -23.61 10.76 11.35
C ALA A 149 -23.31 12.06 10.57
N LYS A 150 -23.89 13.20 11.00
CA LYS A 150 -23.56 14.52 10.44
C LYS A 150 -22.08 14.85 10.57
N ASN A 151 -21.49 14.67 11.74
CA ASN A 151 -20.07 14.95 11.98
C ASN A 151 -19.15 14.07 11.11
N ILE A 152 -19.48 12.79 10.95
CA ILE A 152 -18.74 11.87 10.08
C ILE A 152 -18.81 12.34 8.63
N LEU A 153 -20.01 12.64 8.13
CA LEU A 153 -20.19 13.15 6.76
C LEU A 153 -19.47 14.48 6.55
N GLN A 154 -19.48 15.39 7.52
CA GLN A 154 -18.71 16.65 7.44
C GLN A 154 -17.20 16.40 7.35
N SER A 155 -16.68 15.44 8.12
CA SER A 155 -15.27 15.06 8.06
C SER A 155 -14.91 14.48 6.68
N TYR A 156 -15.79 13.64 6.11
CA TYR A 156 -15.60 13.08 4.78
C TYR A 156 -15.69 14.14 3.68
N ALA A 157 -16.65 15.07 3.75
CA ALA A 157 -16.75 16.17 2.80
C ALA A 157 -15.48 17.04 2.78
N LYS A 158 -14.83 17.23 3.94
CA LYS A 158 -13.55 17.95 4.07
C LYS A 158 -12.33 17.07 3.74
N ALA A 159 -12.53 15.79 3.41
CA ALA A 159 -11.46 14.82 3.19
C ALA A 159 -10.44 14.74 4.34
N GLU A 160 -10.90 14.81 5.60
CA GLU A 160 -10.02 14.78 6.78
C GLU A 160 -9.23 13.47 6.89
N PHE A 161 -9.78 12.36 6.36
CA PHE A 161 -9.08 11.07 6.24
C PHE A 161 -7.78 11.16 5.44
N PHE A 162 -7.62 12.18 4.60
CA PHE A 162 -6.42 12.43 3.80
C PHE A 162 -5.65 13.65 4.28
N THR A 163 -6.32 14.78 4.54
CA THR A 163 -5.66 16.04 4.92
C THR A 163 -4.93 15.95 6.27
N LYS A 164 -5.37 15.04 7.16
CA LYS A 164 -4.72 14.79 8.46
C LYS A 164 -3.57 13.78 8.40
N LEU A 165 -3.35 13.14 7.25
CA LEU A 165 -2.19 12.26 7.09
C LEU A 165 -0.89 13.08 7.09
N PRO A 166 0.21 12.52 7.60
CA PRO A 166 1.50 13.21 7.57
C PRO A 166 1.93 13.50 6.13
N GLU A 167 2.63 14.61 5.95
CA GLU A 167 3.24 14.94 4.66
C GLU A 167 4.42 14.01 4.36
N ILE A 168 4.72 13.87 3.06
CA ILE A 168 5.89 13.13 2.60
C ILE A 168 7.14 13.85 3.08
N LYS A 169 8.07 13.12 3.69
CA LYS A 169 9.37 13.67 4.12
C LYS A 169 10.06 14.35 2.94
N GLU A 170 10.60 15.55 3.17
CA GLU A 170 11.31 16.30 2.13
C GLU A 170 12.56 15.56 1.64
N LYS A 171 13.27 14.89 2.57
CA LYS A 171 14.44 14.07 2.26
C LYS A 171 14.25 12.66 2.79
N ILE A 172 14.53 11.68 1.94
CA ILE A 172 14.48 10.26 2.26
C ILE A 172 15.85 9.67 1.96
N GLU A 173 16.52 9.18 2.99
CA GLU A 173 17.77 8.44 2.82
C GLU A 173 17.47 7.00 2.48
N VAL A 174 18.13 6.51 1.44
CA VAL A 174 18.01 5.14 0.95
C VAL A 174 19.37 4.50 0.83
N VAL A 175 19.43 3.18 1.03
CA VAL A 175 20.60 2.37 0.73
C VAL A 175 20.30 1.44 -0.43
N THR A 176 21.14 1.46 -1.45
CA THR A 176 20.94 0.71 -2.69
C THR A 176 21.23 -0.77 -2.52
N PHE A 177 20.41 -1.61 -3.16
CA PHE A 177 20.62 -3.05 -3.29
C PHE A 177 20.41 -3.45 -4.74
N ILE A 178 21.48 -3.95 -5.38
CA ILE A 178 21.43 -4.42 -6.77
C ILE A 178 20.74 -5.79 -6.81
N ALA A 179 19.54 -5.84 -7.35
CA ALA A 179 18.78 -7.10 -7.54
C ALA A 179 19.41 -7.98 -8.62
N GLY A 180 19.97 -7.38 -9.65
CA GLY A 180 20.64 -8.04 -10.75
C GLY A 180 21.06 -7.07 -11.85
N ILE A 181 21.80 -7.59 -12.83
CA ILE A 181 22.20 -6.89 -14.04
C ILE A 181 21.27 -7.32 -15.18
N GLY A 182 20.80 -6.39 -15.99
CA GLY A 182 19.81 -6.63 -17.03
C GLY A 182 18.37 -6.62 -16.51
N ASP A 183 17.48 -7.29 -17.23
CA ASP A 183 16.07 -7.32 -16.90
C ASP A 183 15.80 -8.15 -15.64
N ILE A 184 15.13 -7.53 -14.67
CA ILE A 184 14.68 -8.19 -13.44
C ILE A 184 13.24 -8.67 -13.66
N SER A 185 13.13 -9.97 -13.92
CA SER A 185 11.82 -10.62 -14.01
C SER A 185 11.08 -10.60 -12.68
N THR A 186 9.75 -10.51 -12.75
CA THR A 186 8.89 -10.72 -11.57
C THR A 186 9.06 -12.10 -10.96
N ASP A 187 9.62 -13.08 -11.68
CA ASP A 187 9.91 -14.41 -11.14
C ASP A 187 11.12 -14.44 -10.19
N PHE A 188 12.04 -13.47 -10.26
CA PHE A 188 13.05 -13.26 -9.20
C PHE A 188 12.42 -12.78 -7.90
N LEU A 189 11.31 -12.05 -7.99
CA LEU A 189 10.61 -11.47 -6.84
C LEU A 189 9.49 -12.38 -6.32
N SER A 190 8.87 -13.16 -7.19
CA SER A 190 7.72 -14.02 -6.91
C SER A 190 7.63 -15.14 -7.96
N PRO A 191 8.39 -16.24 -7.78
CA PRO A 191 8.42 -17.35 -8.72
C PRO A 191 7.05 -17.94 -9.02
N GLY A 192 6.82 -18.29 -10.28
CA GLY A 192 5.59 -18.95 -10.73
C GLY A 192 5.42 -20.35 -10.14
N SER A 193 6.53 -21.07 -9.88
CA SER A 193 6.56 -22.36 -9.19
C SER A 193 5.86 -22.33 -7.83
N ASP A 194 5.98 -21.21 -7.11
CA ASP A 194 5.43 -21.01 -5.77
C ASP A 194 4.13 -20.23 -5.72
N ALA A 195 3.44 -20.11 -6.86
CA ALA A 195 2.17 -19.40 -6.96
C ALA A 195 1.11 -19.88 -5.95
N HIS A 196 1.17 -21.16 -5.55
CA HIS A 196 0.26 -21.75 -4.56
C HIS A 196 0.40 -21.14 -3.16
N SER A 197 1.54 -20.55 -2.83
CA SER A 197 1.80 -19.92 -1.53
C SER A 197 1.41 -18.45 -1.44
N ARG A 198 0.97 -17.81 -2.54
CA ARG A 198 0.70 -16.36 -2.63
C ARG A 198 -0.35 -15.83 -1.66
N SER A 199 -1.27 -16.68 -1.22
CA SER A 199 -2.24 -16.32 -0.18
C SER A 199 -1.64 -16.21 1.23
N ASP A 200 -0.47 -16.80 1.45
CA ASP A 200 0.31 -16.73 2.68
C ASP A 200 1.55 -15.88 2.44
N ARG A 201 1.46 -14.57 2.71
CA ARG A 201 2.50 -13.59 2.40
C ARG A 201 3.86 -13.92 3.00
N GLU A 202 3.91 -14.48 4.22
CA GLU A 202 5.17 -14.82 4.87
C GLU A 202 5.83 -16.05 4.22
N LEU A 203 5.02 -17.06 3.89
CA LEU A 203 5.53 -18.25 3.20
C LEU A 203 6.00 -17.87 1.80
N HIS A 204 5.18 -17.12 1.05
CA HIS A 204 5.53 -16.68 -0.30
C HIS A 204 6.70 -15.68 -0.32
N GLY A 205 6.81 -14.84 0.70
CA GLY A 205 7.93 -13.90 0.82
C GLY A 205 9.30 -14.59 0.86
N LYS A 206 9.38 -15.83 1.35
CA LYS A 206 10.64 -16.60 1.34
C LYS A 206 11.13 -16.98 -0.06
N CYS A 207 10.25 -16.93 -1.06
CA CYS A 207 10.61 -17.25 -2.44
C CYS A 207 11.34 -16.10 -3.15
N ILE A 208 11.40 -14.87 -2.57
CA ILE A 208 12.14 -13.77 -3.17
C ILE A 208 13.62 -14.17 -3.33
N PHE A 209 14.17 -14.03 -4.53
CA PHE A 209 15.53 -14.45 -4.86
C PHE A 209 15.85 -15.92 -4.50
N GLU A 210 14.86 -16.85 -4.50
CA GLU A 210 15.09 -18.24 -4.11
C GLU A 210 16.14 -18.95 -4.98
N HIS A 211 16.29 -18.53 -6.25
CA HIS A 211 17.30 -19.04 -7.16
C HIS A 211 18.72 -18.52 -6.84
N ASP A 212 18.84 -17.52 -5.96
CA ASP A 212 20.10 -16.98 -5.49
C ASP A 212 20.02 -16.63 -3.99
N ILE A 213 20.20 -17.62 -3.16
CA ILE A 213 20.15 -17.45 -1.70
C ILE A 213 21.21 -16.46 -1.17
N ASN A 214 22.31 -16.26 -1.93
CA ASN A 214 23.32 -15.28 -1.58
C ASN A 214 22.76 -13.87 -1.65
N LYS A 215 21.86 -13.59 -2.60
CA LYS A 215 21.14 -12.32 -2.71
C LYS A 215 20.25 -12.05 -1.49
N GLN A 216 19.51 -13.04 -1.01
CA GLN A 216 18.74 -12.89 0.23
C GLN A 216 19.66 -12.56 1.42
N ASN A 217 20.77 -13.30 1.57
CA ASN A 217 21.72 -13.09 2.65
C ASN A 217 22.42 -11.74 2.58
N GLU A 218 22.72 -11.28 1.36
CA GLU A 218 23.28 -9.93 1.11
C GLU A 218 22.28 -8.85 1.55
N LEU A 219 21.00 -8.97 1.17
CA LEU A 219 19.94 -8.05 1.57
C LEU A 219 19.77 -7.98 3.09
N LEU A 220 19.73 -9.12 3.76
CA LEU A 220 19.64 -9.18 5.23
C LEU A 220 20.83 -8.54 5.93
N LYS A 221 22.06 -8.75 5.42
CA LYS A 221 23.28 -8.10 5.93
C LYS A 221 23.22 -6.58 5.74
N LEU A 222 22.74 -6.14 4.57
CA LEU A 222 22.59 -4.72 4.25
C LEU A 222 21.61 -4.03 5.20
N GLN A 223 20.43 -4.65 5.43
CA GLN A 223 19.43 -4.12 6.36
C GLN A 223 19.94 -4.03 7.80
N LYS A 224 20.69 -5.03 8.27
CA LYS A 224 21.32 -5.00 9.59
C LYS A 224 22.36 -3.89 9.73
N LYS A 225 23.08 -3.60 8.64
CA LYS A 225 24.11 -2.53 8.61
C LYS A 225 23.48 -1.13 8.57
N HIS A 226 22.28 -1.00 7.98
CA HIS A 226 21.59 0.29 7.78
C HIS A 226 20.16 0.22 8.31
N PRO A 227 19.94 0.02 9.64
CA PRO A 227 18.62 -0.19 10.21
C PRO A 227 17.71 1.06 10.14
N ASP A 228 18.29 2.23 9.97
CA ASP A 228 17.65 3.55 9.88
C ASP A 228 17.27 3.95 8.46
N LYS A 229 17.75 3.23 7.43
CA LYS A 229 17.55 3.57 6.03
C LYS A 229 16.55 2.64 5.31
N ILE A 230 15.91 3.19 4.29
CA ILE A 230 15.06 2.41 3.40
C ILE A 230 15.94 1.73 2.34
N VAL A 231 15.74 0.45 2.11
CA VAL A 231 16.45 -0.23 1.01
C VAL A 231 15.79 0.15 -0.32
N MET A 232 16.64 0.56 -1.26
CA MET A 232 16.27 0.86 -2.64
C MET A 232 16.68 -0.31 -3.53
N LEU A 233 15.70 -1.04 -4.07
CA LEU A 233 15.93 -2.15 -4.99
C LEU A 233 16.30 -1.61 -6.37
N VAL A 234 17.40 -2.07 -6.94
CA VAL A 234 17.96 -1.58 -8.21
C VAL A 234 18.08 -2.71 -9.22
N ALA A 235 17.59 -2.50 -10.43
CA ALA A 235 17.94 -3.29 -11.60
C ALA A 235 19.03 -2.54 -12.39
N GLU A 236 20.21 -3.14 -12.54
CA GLU A 236 21.30 -2.51 -13.26
C GLU A 236 21.24 -2.84 -14.76
N LYS A 237 21.25 -1.80 -15.59
CA LYS A 237 21.29 -1.91 -17.06
C LYS A 237 20.11 -2.68 -17.70
N GLY A 238 18.94 -2.69 -17.06
CA GLY A 238 17.79 -3.41 -17.59
C GLY A 238 16.46 -2.90 -17.05
N THR A 239 15.39 -3.64 -17.29
CA THR A 239 14.03 -3.28 -16.90
C THR A 239 13.64 -3.97 -15.60
N MET A 240 13.12 -3.22 -14.64
CA MET A 240 12.55 -3.78 -13.41
C MET A 240 11.13 -4.26 -13.65
N GLY A 241 10.83 -5.50 -13.26
CA GLY A 241 9.46 -5.99 -13.15
C GLY A 241 8.87 -6.51 -14.48
N VAL A 242 9.70 -7.10 -15.33
CA VAL A 242 9.25 -7.82 -16.53
C VAL A 242 8.56 -9.13 -16.10
N GLY A 243 7.37 -9.42 -16.64
CA GLY A 243 6.65 -10.66 -16.35
C GLY A 243 5.23 -10.45 -15.81
N SER A 244 4.58 -11.53 -15.37
CA SER A 244 3.15 -11.54 -14.99
C SER A 244 2.89 -11.50 -13.48
N SER A 245 3.84 -11.90 -12.63
CA SER A 245 3.68 -12.04 -11.17
C SER A 245 3.87 -10.71 -10.41
N ARG A 246 3.31 -9.61 -10.94
CA ARG A 246 3.62 -8.24 -10.49
C ARG A 246 3.15 -7.95 -9.07
N MET A 247 1.89 -8.19 -8.76
CA MET A 247 1.33 -7.87 -7.44
C MET A 247 1.99 -8.71 -6.34
N SER A 248 2.21 -10.00 -6.56
CA SER A 248 2.90 -10.85 -5.60
C SER A 248 4.38 -10.46 -5.47
N GLY A 249 5.04 -10.07 -6.56
CA GLY A 249 6.40 -9.54 -6.54
C GLY A 249 6.51 -8.26 -5.70
N VAL A 250 5.61 -7.29 -5.92
CA VAL A 250 5.56 -6.06 -5.09
C VAL A 250 5.27 -6.39 -3.62
N ASN A 251 4.37 -7.34 -3.35
CA ASN A 251 4.07 -7.77 -1.97
C ASN A 251 5.29 -8.39 -1.28
N ASN A 252 6.07 -9.21 -1.99
CA ASN A 252 7.30 -9.80 -1.45
C ASN A 252 8.36 -8.72 -1.19
N VAL A 253 8.53 -7.79 -2.13
CA VAL A 253 9.43 -6.64 -1.91
C VAL A 253 8.97 -5.82 -0.71
N ALA A 254 7.67 -5.55 -0.58
CA ALA A 254 7.12 -4.82 0.57
C ALA A 254 7.42 -5.54 1.90
N LEU A 255 7.31 -6.87 1.93
CA LEU A 255 7.62 -7.66 3.11
C LEU A 255 9.10 -7.59 3.50
N TRP A 256 10.00 -7.59 2.52
CA TRP A 256 11.44 -7.63 2.76
C TRP A 256 12.07 -6.26 3.00
N ILE A 257 11.65 -5.23 2.29
CA ILE A 257 12.26 -3.90 2.35
C ILE A 257 11.30 -2.79 2.78
N GLY A 258 10.00 -3.10 2.88
CA GLY A 258 9.01 -2.20 3.44
C GLY A 258 9.20 -2.07 4.95
N ARG A 259 8.87 -0.91 5.50
CA ARG A 259 8.93 -0.63 6.94
C ARG A 259 7.56 -0.17 7.40
N GLU A 260 7.14 -0.62 8.58
CA GLU A 260 5.86 -0.22 9.17
C GLU A 260 5.77 1.29 9.43
N ASP A 261 6.90 1.90 9.74
CA ASP A 261 7.05 3.35 9.96
C ASP A 261 7.27 4.16 8.68
N SER A 262 7.36 3.49 7.53
CA SER A 262 7.54 4.13 6.22
C SER A 262 6.49 3.63 5.23
N PRO A 263 5.68 4.52 4.66
CA PRO A 263 4.72 4.16 3.62
C PRO A 263 5.41 3.85 2.28
N TYR A 264 6.73 4.07 2.15
CA TYR A 264 7.41 4.04 0.86
C TYR A 264 8.16 2.73 0.64
N ILE A 265 7.99 2.19 -0.56
CA ILE A 265 8.78 1.08 -1.09
C ILE A 265 9.48 1.60 -2.33
N PRO A 266 10.70 2.13 -2.22
CA PRO A 266 11.39 2.68 -3.36
C PRO A 266 11.89 1.59 -4.30
N PHE A 267 11.56 1.73 -5.57
CA PHE A 267 12.13 0.95 -6.67
C PHE A 267 12.93 1.89 -7.55
N VAL A 268 14.14 1.52 -7.85
CA VAL A 268 14.96 2.24 -8.81
C VAL A 268 15.38 1.28 -9.90
N ASN A 269 15.21 1.70 -11.12
CA ASN A 269 15.79 1.03 -12.26
C ASN A 269 16.73 1.97 -13.01
N ILE A 270 17.86 1.42 -13.40
CA ILE A 270 18.85 2.10 -14.21
C ILE A 270 18.73 1.55 -15.61
N ALA A 271 18.35 2.42 -16.55
CA ALA A 271 18.22 2.05 -17.96
C ALA A 271 19.06 2.94 -18.86
N PRO A 272 19.68 2.36 -19.89
CA PRO A 272 20.32 3.17 -20.94
C PRO A 272 19.29 4.02 -21.68
N ILE A 273 19.63 5.26 -22.00
CA ILE A 273 18.77 6.17 -22.73
C ILE A 273 18.85 5.84 -24.23
N VAL A 274 18.34 4.70 -24.65
CA VAL A 274 18.16 4.39 -26.07
C VAL A 274 16.75 3.93 -26.32
N GLY A 275 16.07 4.60 -27.23
CA GLY A 275 14.78 4.14 -27.74
C GLY A 275 13.57 4.35 -26.82
N GLY A 276 13.66 5.16 -25.77
CA GLY A 276 12.47 5.53 -24.97
C GLY A 276 11.93 4.42 -24.08
N THR A 277 12.69 3.36 -23.83
CA THR A 277 12.30 2.30 -22.88
C THR A 277 12.36 2.82 -21.44
N ASN A 278 11.27 2.66 -20.74
CA ASN A 278 11.20 2.95 -19.31
C ASN A 278 12.03 1.93 -18.53
N GLY A 279 12.78 2.40 -17.56
CA GLY A 279 13.57 1.54 -16.71
C GLY A 279 12.74 0.64 -15.80
N ILE A 280 11.50 1.00 -15.48
CA ILE A 280 10.52 0.14 -14.80
C ILE A 280 9.42 -0.22 -15.81
N SER A 281 9.09 -1.52 -15.91
CA SER A 281 7.97 -1.96 -16.74
C SER A 281 6.70 -1.16 -16.40
N PRO A 282 6.00 -0.54 -17.36
CA PRO A 282 4.86 0.34 -17.08
C PRO A 282 3.77 -0.31 -16.23
N ILE A 283 3.48 -1.60 -16.47
CA ILE A 283 2.48 -2.33 -15.69
C ILE A 283 2.98 -2.64 -14.27
N PHE A 284 4.29 -2.87 -14.10
CA PHE A 284 4.88 -3.05 -12.78
C PHE A 284 4.89 -1.73 -12.00
N LEU A 285 5.22 -0.62 -12.65
CA LEU A 285 5.17 0.73 -12.07
C LEU A 285 3.76 1.08 -11.58
N THR A 286 2.73 0.77 -12.39
CA THR A 286 1.32 0.92 -11.96
C THR A 286 1.02 0.10 -10.71
N THR A 287 1.58 -1.11 -10.59
CA THR A 287 1.41 -1.96 -9.39
C THR A 287 2.12 -1.35 -8.17
N VAL A 288 3.28 -0.73 -8.36
CA VAL A 288 3.99 0.03 -7.30
C VAL A 288 3.13 1.21 -6.84
N ASP A 289 2.57 1.98 -7.77
CA ASP A 289 1.67 3.11 -7.46
C ASP A 289 0.41 2.64 -6.71
N VAL A 290 -0.16 1.47 -7.05
CA VAL A 290 -1.30 0.86 -6.33
C VAL A 290 -0.99 0.64 -4.85
N THR A 291 0.24 0.30 -4.52
CA THR A 291 0.69 0.05 -3.12
C THR A 291 1.22 1.31 -2.41
N GLY A 292 1.30 2.45 -3.09
CA GLY A 292 1.90 3.68 -2.55
C GLY A 292 3.42 3.65 -2.51
N GLY A 293 4.05 2.76 -3.28
CA GLY A 293 5.51 2.70 -3.43
C GLY A 293 6.08 3.84 -4.28
N ILE A 294 7.41 3.91 -4.32
CA ILE A 294 8.14 4.87 -5.14
C ILE A 294 8.83 4.13 -6.28
N GLY A 295 8.41 4.40 -7.51
CA GLY A 295 9.12 3.94 -8.70
C GLY A 295 9.97 5.07 -9.27
N ILE A 296 11.28 4.82 -9.45
CA ILE A 296 12.21 5.81 -9.98
C ILE A 296 12.95 5.22 -11.18
N ASP A 297 12.79 5.83 -12.34
CA ASP A 297 13.63 5.57 -13.49
C ASP A 297 14.92 6.40 -13.37
N LEU A 298 16.06 5.71 -13.28
CA LEU A 298 17.35 6.33 -13.10
C LEU A 298 18.17 6.21 -14.39
N LYS A 299 18.37 7.33 -15.04
CA LYS A 299 19.09 7.40 -16.32
C LYS A 299 20.57 7.67 -16.06
N ASN A 300 21.35 6.61 -15.92
CA ASN A 300 22.79 6.71 -15.70
C ASN A 300 23.63 6.47 -16.96
N TRP A 301 22.99 6.11 -18.06
CA TRP A 301 23.61 5.97 -19.37
C TRP A 301 23.08 7.05 -20.31
N VAL A 302 23.98 7.72 -21.02
CA VAL A 302 23.64 8.77 -21.97
C VAL A 302 24.30 8.47 -23.32
N LYS A 303 23.72 9.01 -24.38
CA LYS A 303 24.37 8.97 -25.71
C LYS A 303 25.67 9.79 -25.63
N LYS A 304 26.79 9.15 -25.94
CA LYS A 304 28.07 9.84 -26.09
C LYS A 304 27.96 10.89 -27.19
N LYS A 305 28.43 12.10 -26.91
CA LYS A 305 28.41 13.20 -27.86
C LYS A 305 29.82 13.58 -28.27
N ASP A 306 29.97 13.99 -29.52
CA ASP A 306 31.20 14.57 -30.05
C ASP A 306 31.36 16.04 -29.59
N ALA A 307 32.45 16.69 -30.04
CA ALA A 307 32.73 18.09 -29.72
C ALA A 307 31.67 19.08 -30.29
N LYS A 308 30.85 18.68 -31.24
CA LYS A 308 29.77 19.49 -31.83
C LYS A 308 28.45 19.23 -31.16
N GLY A 309 28.36 18.24 -30.25
CA GLY A 309 27.13 17.84 -29.53
C GLY A 309 26.33 16.78 -30.26
N ASP A 310 26.81 16.24 -31.38
CA ASP A 310 26.14 15.19 -32.13
C ASP A 310 26.40 13.80 -31.53
N PRO A 311 25.45 12.83 -31.63
CA PRO A 311 25.65 11.48 -31.14
C PRO A 311 26.82 10.79 -31.88
N VAL A 312 27.75 10.20 -31.11
CA VAL A 312 28.78 9.32 -31.69
C VAL A 312 28.15 7.97 -32.01
N LEU A 313 28.27 7.49 -33.24
CA LEU A 313 27.70 6.23 -33.68
C LEU A 313 28.76 5.13 -33.73
N ASP A 314 28.33 3.88 -33.52
CA ASP A 314 29.18 2.70 -33.72
C ASP A 314 29.22 2.29 -35.20
N ALA A 315 29.89 1.16 -35.52
CA ALA A 315 30.04 0.65 -36.87
C ALA A 315 28.69 0.25 -37.55
N ASN A 316 27.64 0.04 -36.75
CA ASN A 316 26.29 -0.32 -37.20
C ASN A 316 25.39 0.92 -37.36
N GLY A 317 25.88 2.10 -36.99
CA GLY A 317 25.09 3.33 -36.97
C GLY A 317 24.29 3.56 -35.71
N ASP A 318 24.49 2.76 -34.66
CA ASP A 318 23.83 2.93 -33.37
C ASP A 318 24.58 3.90 -32.44
N PRO A 319 23.88 4.71 -31.65
CA PRO A 319 24.52 5.62 -30.70
C PRO A 319 25.34 4.88 -29.65
N ILE A 320 26.60 5.22 -29.52
CA ILE A 320 27.47 4.74 -28.44
C ILE A 320 26.94 5.33 -27.13
N LEU A 321 26.84 4.48 -26.09
CA LEU A 321 26.43 4.89 -24.77
C LEU A 321 27.65 5.06 -23.87
N GLU A 322 27.58 6.04 -22.97
CA GLU A 322 28.54 6.21 -21.91
C GLU A 322 27.84 6.24 -20.54
N GLU A 323 28.49 5.64 -19.54
CA GLU A 323 28.00 5.65 -18.16
C GLU A 323 28.42 6.95 -17.48
N VAL A 324 27.43 7.75 -17.02
CA VAL A 324 27.70 9.01 -16.33
C VAL A 324 27.87 8.81 -14.81
N PHE A 325 27.34 7.75 -14.28
CA PHE A 325 27.58 7.30 -12.91
C PHE A 325 27.16 5.85 -12.73
N SER A 326 27.73 5.17 -11.74
CA SER A 326 27.34 3.80 -11.36
C SER A 326 26.73 3.77 -9.96
N VAL A 327 25.81 2.83 -9.76
CA VAL A 327 25.21 2.53 -8.46
C VAL A 327 25.71 1.15 -8.03
N LYS A 328 26.16 1.04 -6.77
CA LYS A 328 26.62 -0.23 -6.18
C LYS A 328 25.80 -0.55 -4.94
N THR A 329 25.65 -1.83 -4.61
CA THR A 329 25.03 -2.25 -3.36
C THR A 329 25.72 -1.59 -2.15
N GLY A 330 24.93 -1.08 -1.23
CA GLY A 330 25.41 -0.42 -0.01
C GLY A 330 25.71 1.07 -0.16
N LYS A 331 25.47 1.66 -1.34
CA LYS A 331 25.60 3.10 -1.53
C LYS A 331 24.41 3.82 -0.89
N VAL A 332 24.69 4.84 -0.10
CA VAL A 332 23.65 5.70 0.48
C VAL A 332 23.36 6.85 -0.48
N LEU A 333 22.10 7.02 -0.83
CA LEU A 333 21.59 8.09 -1.68
C LEU A 333 20.52 8.88 -0.94
N THR A 334 20.25 10.11 -1.37
CA THR A 334 19.20 10.97 -0.83
C THR A 334 18.20 11.31 -1.92
N ILE A 335 16.94 10.97 -1.68
CA ILE A 335 15.80 11.41 -2.47
C ILE A 335 15.30 12.73 -1.89
N ASP A 336 15.47 13.82 -2.63
CA ASP A 336 14.85 15.11 -2.31
C ASP A 336 13.49 15.18 -3.02
N THR A 337 12.42 14.98 -2.28
CA THR A 337 11.05 14.90 -2.81
C THR A 337 10.48 16.27 -3.19
N LYS A 338 11.07 17.36 -2.66
CA LYS A 338 10.68 18.73 -2.95
C LYS A 338 11.35 19.23 -4.21
N LYS A 339 12.68 19.09 -4.31
CA LYS A 339 13.45 19.43 -5.50
C LYS A 339 13.25 18.40 -6.62
N LYS A 340 12.76 17.19 -6.27
CA LYS A 340 12.56 16.06 -7.20
C LYS A 340 13.88 15.63 -7.85
N ILE A 341 14.91 15.49 -7.02
CA ILE A 341 16.26 15.15 -7.43
C ILE A 341 16.78 14.01 -6.55
N LEU A 342 17.46 13.06 -7.17
CA LEU A 342 18.24 12.03 -6.51
C LEU A 342 19.69 12.52 -6.38
N TYR A 343 20.23 12.45 -5.15
CA TYR A 343 21.59 12.88 -4.82
C TYR A 343 22.49 11.74 -4.34
N ASP A 344 23.78 11.83 -4.67
CA ASP A 344 24.90 11.13 -4.04
C ASP A 344 25.73 12.15 -3.27
N GLY A 345 25.54 12.22 -1.96
CA GLY A 345 26.05 13.34 -1.17
C GLY A 345 25.52 14.67 -1.71
N ASN A 346 26.43 15.52 -2.17
CA ASN A 346 26.08 16.81 -2.80
C ASN A 346 25.96 16.74 -4.33
N ARG A 347 26.30 15.61 -4.95
CA ARG A 347 26.25 15.43 -6.39
C ARG A 347 24.84 15.07 -6.83
N LYS A 348 24.27 15.87 -7.75
CA LYS A 348 23.02 15.52 -8.45
C LYS A 348 23.26 14.32 -9.35
N LEU A 349 22.50 13.25 -9.15
CA LEU A 349 22.53 12.06 -10.03
C LEU A 349 21.48 12.12 -11.12
N SER A 350 20.23 12.38 -10.77
CA SER A 350 19.14 12.37 -11.73
C SER A 350 17.99 13.28 -11.30
N ASP A 351 17.28 13.83 -12.28
CA ASP A 351 15.94 14.36 -12.10
C ASP A 351 14.93 13.19 -11.97
N ILE A 352 14.07 13.27 -10.97
CA ILE A 352 13.07 12.25 -10.64
C ILE A 352 11.66 12.84 -10.57
N SER A 353 11.43 13.93 -11.32
CA SER A 353 10.15 14.67 -11.30
C SER A 353 8.96 13.81 -11.71
N GLU A 354 9.14 12.87 -12.62
CA GLU A 354 8.10 11.91 -13.06
C GLU A 354 7.66 10.94 -11.94
N SER A 355 8.53 10.66 -10.96
CA SER A 355 8.22 9.82 -9.79
C SER A 355 7.49 10.60 -8.71
N PHE A 356 7.51 11.93 -8.73
CA PHE A 356 6.93 12.80 -7.72
C PHE A 356 5.94 13.81 -8.31
N THR A 357 5.10 13.34 -9.25
CA THR A 357 3.95 14.11 -9.70
C THR A 357 2.96 14.33 -8.54
N PRO A 358 2.11 15.37 -8.59
CA PRO A 358 1.10 15.60 -7.54
C PRO A 358 0.28 14.34 -7.23
N GLN A 359 -0.20 13.63 -8.25
CA GLN A 359 -0.99 12.40 -8.10
C GLN A 359 -0.19 11.27 -7.43
N LYS A 360 1.07 11.05 -7.82
CA LYS A 360 1.90 10.01 -7.19
C LYS A 360 2.21 10.32 -5.74
N LYS A 361 2.44 11.58 -5.39
CA LYS A 361 2.56 12.02 -3.99
C LYS A 361 1.29 11.74 -3.17
N GLU A 362 0.12 11.93 -3.77
CA GLU A 362 -1.16 11.55 -3.13
C GLU A 362 -1.25 10.06 -2.89
N PHE A 363 -0.87 9.22 -3.87
CA PHE A 363 -0.85 7.76 -3.72
C PHE A 363 0.09 7.32 -2.61
N MET A 364 1.32 7.84 -2.59
CA MET A 364 2.30 7.56 -1.54
C MET A 364 1.75 7.95 -0.16
N ARG A 365 1.19 9.16 -0.03
CA ARG A 365 0.66 9.67 1.23
C ARG A 365 -0.53 8.88 1.73
N ALA A 366 -1.45 8.49 0.83
CA ALA A 366 -2.65 7.73 1.16
C ALA A 366 -2.40 6.24 1.40
N GLY A 367 -1.21 5.72 1.07
CA GLY A 367 -0.92 4.29 1.12
C GLY A 367 -1.48 3.52 -0.09
N GLY A 368 -1.56 4.19 -1.24
CA GLY A 368 -1.89 3.58 -2.53
C GLY A 368 -3.05 4.24 -3.27
N THR A 369 -3.15 3.89 -4.54
CA THR A 369 -4.15 4.43 -5.47
C THR A 369 -5.59 4.18 -5.01
N TYR A 370 -5.88 2.99 -4.45
CA TYR A 370 -7.24 2.65 -4.02
C TYR A 370 -7.72 3.58 -2.91
N ALA A 371 -6.87 3.91 -1.94
CA ALA A 371 -7.24 4.83 -0.85
C ALA A 371 -7.63 6.22 -1.40
N VAL A 372 -6.94 6.71 -2.43
CA VAL A 372 -7.28 7.99 -3.08
C VAL A 372 -8.58 7.89 -3.88
N VAL A 373 -8.78 6.82 -4.66
CA VAL A 373 -9.99 6.63 -5.47
C VAL A 373 -11.24 6.52 -4.59
N PHE A 374 -11.20 5.66 -3.58
CA PHE A 374 -12.31 5.51 -2.63
C PHE A 374 -12.51 6.78 -1.81
N GLY A 375 -11.43 7.44 -1.39
CA GLY A 375 -11.50 8.72 -0.70
C GLY A 375 -12.20 9.81 -1.51
N LYS A 376 -11.87 9.96 -2.80
CA LYS A 376 -12.56 10.90 -3.71
C LYS A 376 -14.05 10.59 -3.83
N LYS A 377 -14.42 9.29 -3.98
CA LYS A 377 -15.83 8.86 -4.02
C LYS A 377 -16.55 9.21 -2.71
N LEU A 378 -15.90 8.97 -1.58
CA LEU A 378 -16.43 9.25 -0.25
C LEU A 378 -16.65 10.75 -0.02
N GLN A 379 -15.66 11.58 -0.40
CA GLN A 379 -15.77 13.04 -0.33
C GLN A 379 -16.93 13.55 -1.18
N SER A 380 -17.02 13.12 -2.44
CA SER A 380 -18.09 13.53 -3.35
C SER A 380 -19.46 13.14 -2.82
N PHE A 381 -19.62 11.90 -2.32
CA PHE A 381 -20.85 11.42 -1.73
C PHE A 381 -21.27 12.30 -0.52
N ALA A 382 -20.36 12.50 0.43
CA ALA A 382 -20.63 13.26 1.64
C ALA A 382 -20.98 14.72 1.35
N SER A 383 -20.30 15.34 0.39
CA SER A 383 -20.60 16.73 -0.03
C SER A 383 -21.95 16.85 -0.66
N LYS A 384 -22.36 15.89 -1.51
CA LYS A 384 -23.73 15.84 -2.10
C LYS A 384 -24.81 15.68 -1.03
N VAL A 385 -24.59 14.77 -0.07
CA VAL A 385 -25.56 14.53 1.02
C VAL A 385 -25.75 15.76 1.90
N LEU A 386 -24.66 16.49 2.17
CA LEU A 386 -24.69 17.69 3.02
C LEU A 386 -25.08 18.95 2.24
N ASN A 387 -25.17 18.89 0.91
CA ASN A 387 -25.34 20.04 0.01
C ASN A 387 -24.30 21.14 0.26
N VAL A 388 -23.01 20.76 0.26
CA VAL A 388 -21.88 21.66 0.45
C VAL A 388 -20.84 21.48 -0.65
N ASP A 389 -20.09 22.53 -0.96
CA ASP A 389 -18.99 22.47 -1.88
C ASP A 389 -17.82 21.66 -1.28
N ALA A 390 -17.30 20.71 -2.04
CA ALA A 390 -16.14 19.94 -1.66
C ALA A 390 -14.86 20.78 -1.83
N PRO A 391 -14.01 20.93 -0.80
CA PRO A 391 -12.73 21.56 -0.98
C PRO A 391 -11.88 20.75 -1.96
N ARG A 392 -11.12 21.44 -2.82
CA ARG A 392 -10.23 20.79 -3.79
C ARG A 392 -8.97 20.31 -3.07
N VAL A 393 -9.04 19.09 -2.51
CA VAL A 393 -7.96 18.48 -1.75
C VAL A 393 -7.06 17.64 -2.67
N PHE A 394 -7.65 16.99 -3.65
CA PHE A 394 -6.92 16.11 -4.58
C PHE A 394 -6.61 16.84 -5.88
N SER A 395 -5.45 16.50 -6.45
CA SER A 395 -5.05 17.03 -7.75
C SER A 395 -6.06 16.66 -8.83
N PRO A 396 -6.39 17.57 -9.73
CA PRO A 396 -7.24 17.25 -10.87
C PRO A 396 -6.53 16.21 -11.76
N PRO A 397 -7.29 15.38 -12.49
CA PRO A 397 -6.69 14.51 -13.50
C PRO A 397 -5.90 15.38 -14.50
N LYS A 398 -4.77 14.85 -14.99
CA LYS A 398 -4.00 15.53 -16.04
C LYS A 398 -4.95 15.71 -17.22
N GLN A 399 -5.19 16.96 -17.61
CA GLN A 399 -5.97 17.23 -18.82
C GLN A 399 -5.15 16.73 -20.02
N ILE A 400 -5.63 15.68 -20.67
CA ILE A 400 -5.01 15.12 -21.89
C ILE A 400 -5.37 15.98 -23.11
N TYR A 401 -6.19 17.00 -22.92
CA TYR A 401 -6.75 17.81 -23.98
C TYR A 401 -5.87 19.03 -24.31
N ASN A 402 -5.23 19.00 -25.47
CA ASN A 402 -4.70 20.20 -26.13
C ASN A 402 -5.65 20.58 -27.26
N ALA A 403 -6.42 21.66 -27.08
CA ALA A 403 -7.22 22.21 -28.16
C ALA A 403 -6.30 22.60 -29.34
N GLY A 404 -6.51 21.96 -30.50
CA GLY A 404 -5.76 22.24 -31.72
C GLY A 404 -4.74 21.20 -32.18
N GLN A 405 -4.44 20.18 -31.40
CA GLN A 405 -3.60 19.06 -31.84
C GLN A 405 -4.46 17.85 -32.24
N GLY A 406 -4.01 17.08 -33.24
CA GLY A 406 -4.66 15.83 -33.61
C GLY A 406 -4.66 14.84 -32.45
N LEU A 407 -5.83 14.29 -32.13
CA LEU A 407 -5.97 13.29 -31.07
C LEU A 407 -5.57 11.91 -31.54
N THR A 408 -4.82 11.19 -30.72
CA THR A 408 -4.57 9.75 -30.90
C THR A 408 -5.89 8.96 -30.75
N ALA A 409 -5.91 7.72 -31.23
CA ALA A 409 -7.08 6.85 -31.10
C ALA A 409 -7.50 6.66 -29.61
N VAL A 410 -6.54 6.54 -28.70
CA VAL A 410 -6.76 6.40 -27.27
C VAL A 410 -7.40 7.66 -26.68
N GLU A 411 -6.88 8.84 -27.01
CA GLU A 411 -7.43 10.13 -26.57
C GLU A 411 -8.86 10.36 -27.08
N LYS A 412 -9.16 9.95 -28.34
CA LYS A 412 -10.52 10.00 -28.89
C LYS A 412 -11.48 9.13 -28.11
N ILE A 413 -11.05 7.89 -27.73
CA ILE A 413 -11.86 6.98 -26.91
C ILE A 413 -12.11 7.57 -25.53
N PHE A 414 -11.08 8.09 -24.88
CA PHE A 414 -11.22 8.74 -23.56
C PHE A 414 -12.14 9.96 -23.63
N ASN A 415 -11.96 10.85 -24.60
CA ASN A 415 -12.80 12.03 -24.74
C ASN A 415 -14.27 11.69 -25.04
N LYS A 416 -14.53 10.61 -25.79
CA LYS A 416 -15.91 10.14 -26.06
C LYS A 416 -16.61 9.57 -24.84
N ASN A 417 -15.85 8.97 -23.91
CA ASN A 417 -16.39 8.27 -22.73
C ASN A 417 -16.14 9.01 -21.41
N ALA A 418 -15.35 10.10 -21.42
CA ALA A 418 -15.15 10.91 -20.24
C ALA A 418 -16.42 11.72 -19.94
N ILE A 419 -16.94 11.56 -18.73
CA ILE A 419 -17.99 12.46 -18.21
C ILE A 419 -17.31 13.78 -17.88
N ILE A 420 -17.36 14.72 -18.81
CA ILE A 420 -16.89 16.10 -18.58
C ILE A 420 -18.03 16.80 -17.83
N GLU A 421 -17.88 17.01 -16.52
CA GLU A 421 -18.73 17.98 -15.84
C GLU A 421 -18.47 19.35 -16.48
N LYS A 422 -19.40 19.81 -17.32
CA LYS A 422 -19.39 21.17 -17.82
C LYS A 422 -19.53 22.08 -16.60
N LYS A 423 -18.50 22.88 -16.31
CA LYS A 423 -18.70 24.06 -15.47
C LYS A 423 -19.65 24.98 -16.22
N GLU A 424 -20.86 25.11 -15.73
CA GLU A 424 -21.65 26.30 -16.02
C GLU A 424 -20.87 27.52 -15.53
N LYS A 425 -20.73 28.49 -16.42
CA LYS A 425 -20.04 29.76 -16.17
C LYS A 425 -20.80 30.63 -15.17
#